data_c5208dba352fb070437565912a7216c3
#
_entry.id   c5208dba352fb070437565912a7216c3
#
_cell.length_a   1.000
_cell.length_b   1.000
_cell.length_c   1.000
_cell.angle_alpha   90.00
_cell.angle_beta   90.00
_cell.angle_gamma   90.00
#
_symmetry.space_group_name_H-M   'P 1'
#
loop_
_entity.id
_entity.type
_entity.pdbx_description
1 polymer ?
#
loop_
_entity_poly.entity_id
_entity_poly.type
_entity_poly.pdbx_seq_one_letter_code
_entity_poly.pdbx_strand_id
1 'polypeptide(L)'
;VTLLARGEWAEKIRKNGLRIKDKFSPRVSISCIPVVTELAPDAQYDVIFVVLRYTQLDSALDTLRENQTKNIVFVGNNVRARALAAALPGKNILFAFALSAGHREADRVVSIDLKKITIGQLPGTASNKQLIGRIFHGTKYKIVYEPNMEDYLLCHAAFVMPAAFACYKTDGDLKKLKGDTAYLNRLLDAGIEGYRAIRNAGHDILPKADADFESE
;
A
#
# COMPACT_ATOMS: atom_id res chain seq x y z
N VAL A 1 6.39 -15.92 8.65
CA VAL A 1 6.73 -14.70 7.86
C VAL A 1 8.23 -14.65 7.69
N THR A 2 8.71 -14.42 6.45
CA THR A 2 10.11 -14.18 6.11
C THR A 2 10.23 -12.76 5.56
N LEU A 3 11.24 -12.01 5.94
CA LEU A 3 11.50 -10.66 5.45
C LEU A 3 12.65 -10.66 4.45
N LEU A 4 12.44 -10.08 3.27
CA LEU A 4 13.55 -9.76 2.38
C LEU A 4 14.09 -8.38 2.75
N ALA A 5 15.34 -8.32 3.17
CA ALA A 5 16.04 -7.09 3.50
C ALA A 5 17.51 -7.16 3.06
N ARG A 6 18.12 -6.01 2.78
CA ARG A 6 19.50 -5.93 2.26
C ARG A 6 20.36 -4.98 3.10
N GLY A 7 21.68 -5.15 2.98
CA GLY A 7 22.68 -4.29 3.59
C GLY A 7 22.60 -4.29 5.13
N GLU A 8 23.03 -3.19 5.73
CA GLU A 8 23.07 -3.04 7.19
C GLU A 8 21.72 -3.28 7.89
N TRP A 9 20.62 -3.02 7.21
CA TRP A 9 19.29 -3.23 7.77
C TRP A 9 18.99 -4.71 7.98
N ALA A 10 19.41 -5.57 7.03
CA ALA A 10 19.28 -7.02 7.17
C ALA A 10 20.09 -7.52 8.36
N GLU A 11 21.34 -7.05 8.52
CA GLU A 11 22.20 -7.45 9.64
C GLU A 11 21.64 -6.99 10.99
N LYS A 12 21.11 -5.76 11.05
CA LYS A 12 20.47 -5.24 12.27
C LYS A 12 19.28 -6.09 12.68
N ILE A 13 18.43 -6.48 11.71
CA ILE A 13 17.25 -7.32 12.03
C ILE A 13 17.65 -8.72 12.43
N ARG A 14 18.64 -9.33 11.76
CA ARG A 14 19.15 -10.66 12.15
C ARG A 14 19.69 -10.68 13.58
N LYS A 15 20.42 -9.63 13.96
CA LYS A 15 21.04 -9.52 15.27
C LYS A 15 20.06 -9.18 16.39
N ASN A 16 19.15 -8.23 16.14
CA ASN A 16 18.35 -7.58 17.18
C ASN A 16 16.84 -7.85 17.05
N GLY A 17 16.41 -8.60 16.03
CA GLY A 17 15.00 -8.70 15.64
C GLY A 17 14.48 -7.44 14.93
N LEU A 18 13.32 -7.58 14.29
CA LEU A 18 12.60 -6.44 13.73
C LEU A 18 11.94 -5.65 14.87
N ARG A 19 12.39 -4.43 15.06
CA ARG A 19 11.91 -3.53 16.13
C ARG A 19 10.92 -2.55 15.57
N ILE A 20 9.70 -2.53 16.11
CA ILE A 20 8.63 -1.63 15.70
C ILE A 20 8.15 -0.85 16.91
N LYS A 21 8.18 0.47 16.81
CA LYS A 21 7.60 1.40 17.77
C LYS A 21 6.32 2.00 17.20
N ASP A 22 5.21 1.79 17.86
CA ASP A 22 4.00 2.57 17.59
C ASP A 22 4.21 4.00 18.07
N LYS A 23 3.90 4.99 17.21
CA LYS A 23 4.10 6.41 17.51
C LYS A 23 3.32 6.86 18.75
N PHE A 24 2.17 6.25 19.00
CA PHE A 24 1.28 6.60 20.11
C PHE A 24 1.50 5.71 21.35
N SER A 25 2.46 4.81 21.33
CA SER A 25 2.80 3.94 22.44
C SER A 25 4.29 4.07 22.84
N PRO A 26 4.62 4.06 24.13
CA PRO A 26 6.01 4.02 24.56
C PRO A 26 6.67 2.64 24.30
N ARG A 27 5.88 1.62 24.01
CA ARG A 27 6.34 0.24 23.83
C ARG A 27 6.98 0.02 22.47
N VAL A 28 8.07 -0.74 22.45
CA VAL A 28 8.71 -1.24 21.24
C VAL A 28 8.43 -2.75 21.17
N SER A 29 7.81 -3.22 20.11
CA SER A 29 7.69 -4.65 19.83
C SER A 29 8.95 -5.14 19.12
N ILE A 30 9.39 -6.34 19.46
CA ILE A 30 10.54 -7.00 18.85
C ILE A 30 10.06 -8.34 18.31
N SER A 31 10.33 -8.60 17.03
CA SER A 31 9.96 -9.86 16.38
C SER A 31 11.21 -10.49 15.77
N CYS A 32 11.56 -11.68 16.21
CA CYS A 32 12.61 -12.49 15.60
C CYS A 32 12.00 -13.20 14.39
N ILE A 33 12.33 -12.72 13.19
CA ILE A 33 11.83 -13.27 11.92
C ILE A 33 13.00 -13.66 11.03
N PRO A 34 12.89 -14.73 10.23
CA PRO A 34 13.88 -15.06 9.21
C PRO A 34 14.09 -13.90 8.24
N VAL A 35 15.35 -13.63 7.92
CA VAL A 35 15.74 -12.57 6.96
C VAL A 35 16.53 -13.18 5.83
N VAL A 36 16.04 -13.00 4.59
CA VAL A 36 16.73 -13.32 3.36
C VAL A 36 17.19 -12.04 2.66
N THR A 37 18.28 -12.13 1.90
CA THR A 37 18.85 -10.98 1.16
C THR A 37 18.44 -10.98 -0.30
N GLU A 38 17.92 -12.11 -0.78
CA GLU A 38 17.42 -12.29 -2.14
C GLU A 38 16.17 -13.17 -2.15
N LEU A 39 15.39 -13.08 -3.20
CA LEU A 39 14.28 -13.96 -3.48
C LEU A 39 14.76 -15.01 -4.48
N ALA A 40 15.17 -16.17 -3.99
CA ALA A 40 15.64 -17.26 -4.83
C ALA A 40 14.51 -17.76 -5.76
N PRO A 41 14.81 -18.09 -7.04
CA PRO A 41 13.79 -18.53 -8.00
C PRO A 41 13.00 -19.78 -7.54
N ASP A 42 13.66 -20.70 -6.88
CA ASP A 42 13.09 -21.97 -6.37
C ASP A 42 12.40 -21.84 -5.00
N ALA A 43 12.60 -20.71 -4.30
CA ALA A 43 11.91 -20.46 -3.05
C ALA A 43 10.40 -20.31 -3.27
N GLN A 44 9.61 -21.06 -2.51
CA GLN A 44 8.16 -21.05 -2.60
C GLN A 44 7.54 -20.57 -1.30
N TYR A 45 6.65 -19.59 -1.41
CA TYR A 45 5.88 -19.02 -0.30
C TYR A 45 4.38 -19.14 -0.60
N ASP A 46 3.55 -19.12 0.44
CA ASP A 46 2.09 -19.04 0.26
C ASP A 46 1.68 -17.75 -0.43
N VAL A 47 2.37 -16.65 -0.12
CA VAL A 47 2.16 -15.32 -0.68
C VAL A 47 3.40 -14.44 -0.51
N ILE A 48 3.66 -13.59 -1.51
CA ILE A 48 4.67 -12.52 -1.42
C ILE A 48 3.96 -11.17 -1.33
N PHE A 49 4.24 -10.41 -0.27
CA PHE A 49 3.84 -9.01 -0.15
C PHE A 49 4.95 -8.11 -0.70
N VAL A 50 4.65 -7.39 -1.76
CA VAL A 50 5.57 -6.42 -2.38
C VAL A 50 5.26 -5.04 -1.81
N VAL A 51 6.06 -4.62 -0.84
CA VAL A 51 5.92 -3.35 -0.13
C VAL A 51 7.08 -2.44 -0.52
N LEU A 52 7.01 -1.90 -1.72
CA LEU A 52 8.05 -1.06 -2.33
C LEU A 52 7.46 0.30 -2.72
N ARG A 53 8.33 1.31 -2.83
CA ARG A 53 7.93 2.58 -3.44
C ARG A 53 7.57 2.35 -4.91
N TYR A 54 6.60 3.10 -5.41
CA TYR A 54 6.14 3.02 -6.79
C TYR A 54 7.30 3.00 -7.82
N THR A 55 8.32 3.85 -7.62
CA THR A 55 9.51 3.96 -8.48
C THR A 55 10.45 2.75 -8.42
N GLN A 56 10.24 1.82 -7.48
CA GLN A 56 11.08 0.64 -7.28
C GLN A 56 10.42 -0.64 -7.80
N LEU A 57 9.14 -0.59 -8.17
CA LEU A 57 8.37 -1.79 -8.53
C LEU A 57 8.93 -2.48 -9.77
N ASP A 58 9.29 -1.71 -10.80
CA ASP A 58 9.79 -2.27 -12.06
C ASP A 58 11.06 -3.11 -11.85
N SER A 59 11.95 -2.71 -10.94
CA SER A 59 13.16 -3.45 -10.61
C SER A 59 12.93 -4.79 -9.91
N ALA A 60 11.73 -5.04 -9.41
CA ALA A 60 11.37 -6.29 -8.76
C ALA A 60 10.66 -7.28 -9.70
N LEU A 61 10.19 -6.84 -10.87
CA LEU A 61 9.31 -7.64 -11.72
C LEU A 61 9.98 -8.92 -12.24
N ASP A 62 11.25 -8.86 -12.69
CA ASP A 62 11.95 -10.03 -13.19
C ASP A 62 12.14 -11.07 -12.08
N THR A 63 12.59 -10.65 -10.92
CA THR A 63 12.73 -11.54 -9.75
C THR A 63 11.39 -12.18 -9.34
N LEU A 64 10.29 -11.41 -9.37
CA LEU A 64 8.96 -11.94 -9.07
C LEU A 64 8.45 -12.90 -10.15
N ARG A 65 8.80 -12.67 -11.41
CA ARG A 65 8.42 -13.54 -12.54
C ARG A 65 9.11 -14.88 -12.44
N GLU A 66 10.40 -14.90 -12.13
CA GLU A 66 11.22 -16.09 -12.02
C GLU A 66 10.88 -16.94 -10.78
N ASN A 67 10.51 -16.31 -9.67
CA ASN A 67 10.19 -17.01 -8.44
C ASN A 67 8.93 -17.88 -8.59
N GLN A 68 8.93 -19.06 -7.97
CA GLN A 68 7.84 -20.06 -8.09
C GLN A 68 6.55 -19.69 -7.35
N THR A 69 6.57 -18.74 -6.43
CA THR A 69 5.36 -18.34 -5.68
C THR A 69 4.28 -17.81 -6.63
N LYS A 70 3.06 -18.30 -6.45
CA LYS A 70 1.93 -17.95 -7.31
C LYS A 70 1.20 -16.68 -6.87
N ASN A 71 1.07 -16.47 -5.56
CA ASN A 71 0.26 -15.37 -5.02
C ASN A 71 1.16 -14.17 -4.71
N ILE A 72 0.87 -13.03 -5.32
CA ILE A 72 1.62 -11.78 -5.12
C ILE A 72 0.64 -10.68 -4.75
N VAL A 73 0.93 -9.94 -3.69
CA VAL A 73 0.15 -8.80 -3.23
C VAL A 73 1.00 -7.55 -3.31
N PHE A 74 0.67 -6.65 -4.21
CA PHE A 74 1.28 -5.31 -4.26
C PHE A 74 0.61 -4.40 -3.25
N VAL A 75 1.39 -3.83 -2.33
CA VAL A 75 0.88 -2.94 -1.28
C VAL A 75 1.34 -1.51 -1.53
N GLY A 76 0.40 -0.60 -1.63
CA GLY A 76 0.63 0.83 -1.83
C GLY A 76 -0.22 1.42 -2.95
N ASN A 77 0.05 2.68 -3.31
CA ASN A 77 -0.67 3.42 -4.34
C ASN A 77 -0.23 3.00 -5.75
N ASN A 78 -0.74 1.87 -6.22
CA ASN A 78 -0.34 1.26 -7.49
C ASN A 78 -1.29 1.66 -8.63
N VAL A 79 -1.21 2.90 -9.10
CA VAL A 79 -2.06 3.43 -10.20
C VAL A 79 -1.84 2.73 -11.55
N ARG A 80 -0.78 1.90 -11.70
CA ARG A 80 -0.53 1.04 -12.87
C ARG A 80 -0.90 -0.42 -12.61
N ALA A 81 -1.97 -0.68 -11.87
CA ALA A 81 -2.30 -2.03 -11.41
C ALA A 81 -2.41 -3.04 -12.56
N ARG A 82 -3.06 -2.70 -13.68
CA ARG A 82 -3.15 -3.57 -14.88
C ARG A 82 -1.78 -3.87 -15.48
N ALA A 83 -0.92 -2.86 -15.61
CA ALA A 83 0.42 -3.07 -16.17
C ALA A 83 1.27 -3.99 -15.30
N LEU A 84 1.21 -3.83 -13.96
CA LEU A 84 1.89 -4.70 -13.02
C LEU A 84 1.37 -6.15 -13.11
N ALA A 85 0.06 -6.34 -13.20
CA ALA A 85 -0.53 -7.68 -13.35
C ALA A 85 -0.13 -8.32 -14.70
N ALA A 86 -0.17 -7.56 -15.79
CA ALA A 86 0.23 -8.04 -17.13
C ALA A 86 1.72 -8.41 -17.21
N ALA A 87 2.59 -7.75 -16.44
CA ALA A 87 4.01 -8.06 -16.36
C ALA A 87 4.34 -9.40 -15.69
N LEU A 88 3.36 -10.00 -14.98
CA LEU A 88 3.55 -11.25 -14.21
C LEU A 88 2.58 -12.36 -14.67
N PRO A 89 2.67 -12.84 -15.91
CA PRO A 89 1.77 -13.86 -16.43
C PRO A 89 1.87 -15.15 -15.61
N GLY A 90 0.72 -15.79 -15.38
CA GLY A 90 0.61 -17.03 -14.60
C GLY A 90 0.71 -16.87 -13.08
N LYS A 91 0.81 -15.63 -12.59
CA LYS A 91 0.71 -15.30 -11.16
C LYS A 91 -0.72 -14.84 -10.80
N ASN A 92 -1.09 -15.09 -9.57
CA ASN A 92 -2.32 -14.56 -8.98
C ASN A 92 -2.00 -13.24 -8.28
N ILE A 93 -2.42 -12.13 -8.89
CA ILE A 93 -2.06 -10.78 -8.45
C ILE A 93 -3.20 -10.15 -7.68
N LEU A 94 -2.89 -9.70 -6.48
CA LEU A 94 -3.76 -8.87 -5.66
C LEU A 94 -3.09 -7.51 -5.42
N PHE A 95 -3.93 -6.55 -5.09
CA PHE A 95 -3.50 -5.22 -4.68
C PHE A 95 -4.05 -4.91 -3.29
N ALA A 96 -3.28 -4.15 -2.52
CA ALA A 96 -3.69 -3.75 -1.18
C ALA A 96 -3.26 -2.32 -0.87
N PHE A 97 -4.07 -1.67 -0.05
CA PHE A 97 -3.72 -0.40 0.57
C PHE A 97 -3.92 -0.49 2.08
N ALA A 98 -2.82 -0.34 2.83
CA ALA A 98 -2.84 -0.37 4.29
C ALA A 98 -2.88 1.07 4.83
N LEU A 99 -3.81 1.33 5.75
CA LEU A 99 -3.85 2.61 6.47
C LEU A 99 -2.76 2.63 7.55
N SER A 100 -1.53 2.79 7.08
CA SER A 100 -0.34 2.88 7.91
C SER A 100 0.64 3.89 7.34
N ALA A 101 1.37 4.54 8.23
CA ALA A 101 2.45 5.44 7.88
C ALA A 101 3.62 5.22 8.83
N GLY A 102 4.82 5.56 8.40
CA GLY A 102 5.99 5.42 9.26
C GLY A 102 7.29 5.74 8.56
N HIS A 103 8.36 5.66 9.33
CA HIS A 103 9.72 5.87 8.84
C HIS A 103 10.69 4.96 9.58
N ARG A 104 11.87 4.78 9.00
CA ARG A 104 12.97 4.08 9.64
C ARG A 104 13.80 5.04 10.47
N GLU A 105 14.10 4.65 11.69
CA GLU A 105 15.18 5.18 12.51
C GLU A 105 16.41 4.26 12.41
N ALA A 106 17.47 4.58 13.11
CA ALA A 106 18.73 3.84 13.05
C ALA A 106 18.60 2.35 13.39
N ASP A 107 17.68 1.99 14.30
CA ASP A 107 17.55 0.64 14.86
C ASP A 107 16.11 0.08 14.87
N ARG A 108 15.13 0.85 14.36
CA ARG A 108 13.72 0.49 14.43
C ARG A 108 12.90 1.15 13.34
N VAL A 109 11.68 0.68 13.19
CA VAL A 109 10.62 1.36 12.44
C VAL A 109 9.70 2.06 13.44
N VAL A 110 9.44 3.34 13.22
CA VAL A 110 8.37 4.08 13.90
C VAL A 110 7.17 4.10 12.99
N SER A 111 6.03 3.64 13.47
CA SER A 111 4.82 3.52 12.64
C SER A 111 3.57 4.03 13.35
N ILE A 112 2.63 4.50 12.54
CA ILE A 112 1.22 4.64 12.88
C ILE A 112 0.50 3.59 12.05
N ASP A 113 -0.23 2.68 12.70
CA ASP A 113 -0.92 1.60 12.01
C ASP A 113 -2.35 1.51 12.52
N LEU A 114 -3.31 1.93 11.69
CA LEU A 114 -4.74 1.95 12.00
C LEU A 114 -5.40 0.58 11.92
N LYS A 115 -4.62 -0.49 11.72
CA LYS A 115 -5.10 -1.88 11.63
C LYS A 115 -6.22 -2.08 10.63
N LYS A 116 -6.20 -1.33 9.53
CA LYS A 116 -7.15 -1.45 8.43
C LYS A 116 -6.40 -1.62 7.12
N ILE A 117 -6.83 -2.57 6.32
CA ILE A 117 -6.30 -2.82 4.98
C ILE A 117 -7.45 -3.06 4.02
N THR A 118 -7.46 -2.32 2.92
CA THR A 118 -8.30 -2.62 1.76
C THR A 118 -7.47 -3.51 0.82
N ILE A 119 -8.01 -4.65 0.43
CA ILE A 119 -7.30 -5.64 -0.38
C ILE A 119 -8.27 -6.35 -1.31
N GLY A 120 -7.83 -6.61 -2.52
CA GLY A 120 -8.63 -7.31 -3.52
C GLY A 120 -7.88 -7.52 -4.82
N GLN A 121 -8.63 -7.64 -5.90
CA GLN A 121 -8.14 -7.97 -7.23
C GLN A 121 -8.57 -6.95 -8.27
N LEU A 122 -8.10 -7.15 -9.50
CA LEU A 122 -8.60 -6.38 -10.65
C LEU A 122 -9.96 -6.93 -11.11
N PRO A 123 -10.80 -6.08 -11.73
CA PRO A 123 -12.05 -6.52 -12.35
C PRO A 123 -11.82 -7.65 -13.36
N GLY A 124 -12.75 -8.61 -13.42
CA GLY A 124 -12.70 -9.74 -14.36
C GLY A 124 -11.76 -10.87 -13.94
N THR A 125 -11.07 -10.77 -12.81
CA THR A 125 -10.27 -11.89 -12.27
C THR A 125 -11.03 -12.67 -11.20
N ALA A 126 -10.58 -13.90 -10.92
CA ALA A 126 -11.24 -14.78 -9.94
C ALA A 126 -11.18 -14.21 -8.52
N SER A 127 -12.23 -14.44 -7.73
CA SER A 127 -12.28 -13.94 -6.35
C SER A 127 -11.24 -14.62 -5.45
N ASN A 128 -10.51 -13.81 -4.71
CA ASN A 128 -9.46 -14.23 -3.77
C ASN A 128 -9.87 -14.12 -2.28
N LYS A 129 -11.17 -14.00 -1.98
CA LYS A 129 -11.65 -13.85 -0.59
C LYS A 129 -11.15 -14.92 0.36
N GLN A 130 -11.14 -16.19 -0.09
CA GLN A 130 -10.67 -17.30 0.76
C GLN A 130 -9.17 -17.19 1.06
N LEU A 131 -8.35 -16.85 0.07
CA LEU A 131 -6.92 -16.63 0.25
C LEU A 131 -6.67 -15.49 1.25
N ILE A 132 -7.34 -14.35 1.05
CA ILE A 132 -7.26 -13.18 1.94
C ILE A 132 -7.67 -13.56 3.37
N GLY A 133 -8.77 -14.28 3.53
CA GLY A 133 -9.24 -14.76 4.83
C GLY A 133 -8.18 -15.62 5.54
N ARG A 134 -7.49 -16.52 4.83
CA ARG A 134 -6.41 -17.34 5.41
C ARG A 134 -5.18 -16.51 5.79
N ILE A 135 -4.77 -15.56 4.94
CA ILE A 135 -3.60 -14.70 5.18
C ILE A 135 -3.76 -13.90 6.46
N PHE A 136 -4.95 -13.33 6.69
CA PHE A 136 -5.21 -12.43 7.81
C PHE A 136 -5.91 -13.10 9.00
N HIS A 137 -6.12 -14.42 8.94
CA HIS A 137 -6.72 -15.17 10.04
C HIS A 137 -5.94 -14.97 11.35
N GLY A 138 -6.65 -14.67 12.43
CA GLY A 138 -6.05 -14.43 13.75
C GLY A 138 -5.30 -13.10 13.90
N THR A 139 -5.26 -12.25 12.87
CA THR A 139 -4.70 -10.90 12.98
C THR A 139 -5.73 -9.92 13.53
N LYS A 140 -5.24 -8.75 13.99
CA LYS A 140 -6.10 -7.64 14.46
C LYS A 140 -6.51 -6.68 13.33
N TYR A 141 -6.24 -7.03 12.07
CA TYR A 141 -6.55 -6.17 10.95
C TYR A 141 -8.02 -6.24 10.56
N LYS A 142 -8.64 -5.07 10.39
CA LYS A 142 -9.94 -4.95 9.71
C LYS A 142 -9.69 -5.04 8.21
N ILE A 143 -10.16 -6.12 7.61
CA ILE A 143 -10.03 -6.33 6.17
C ILE A 143 -11.26 -5.79 5.46
N VAL A 144 -11.03 -4.94 4.47
CA VAL A 144 -12.03 -4.48 3.51
C VAL A 144 -11.70 -5.13 2.17
N TYR A 145 -12.57 -6.02 1.71
CA TYR A 145 -12.40 -6.65 0.41
C TYR A 145 -12.97 -5.76 -0.69
N GLU A 146 -12.12 -5.42 -1.68
CA GLU A 146 -12.49 -4.60 -2.82
C GLU A 146 -12.32 -5.41 -4.12
N PRO A 147 -13.41 -5.74 -4.82
CA PRO A 147 -13.34 -6.50 -6.07
C PRO A 147 -12.78 -5.70 -7.26
N ASN A 148 -12.76 -4.37 -7.16
CA ASN A 148 -12.22 -3.46 -8.16
C ASN A 148 -11.12 -2.58 -7.56
N MET A 149 -9.97 -3.19 -7.28
CA MET A 149 -8.83 -2.47 -6.72
C MET A 149 -8.22 -1.45 -7.68
N GLU A 150 -8.45 -1.55 -8.98
CA GLU A 150 -7.97 -0.55 -9.95
C GLU A 150 -8.61 0.80 -9.68
N ASP A 151 -9.93 0.85 -9.70
CA ASP A 151 -10.68 2.09 -9.48
C ASP A 151 -10.44 2.64 -8.07
N TYR A 152 -10.41 1.75 -7.07
CA TYR A 152 -10.09 2.14 -5.70
C TYR A 152 -8.74 2.84 -5.59
N LEU A 153 -7.69 2.31 -6.23
CA LEU A 153 -6.34 2.90 -6.14
C LEU A 153 -6.22 4.20 -6.93
N LEU A 154 -6.92 4.33 -8.07
CA LEU A 154 -6.99 5.58 -8.83
C LEU A 154 -7.68 6.68 -8.00
N CYS A 155 -8.84 6.38 -7.41
CA CYS A 155 -9.57 7.32 -6.56
C CYS A 155 -8.76 7.71 -5.32
N HIS A 156 -8.12 6.73 -4.69
CA HIS A 156 -7.24 7.01 -3.55
C HIS A 156 -6.07 7.93 -3.94
N ALA A 157 -5.48 7.75 -5.11
CA ALA A 157 -4.41 8.63 -5.60
C ALA A 157 -4.94 10.05 -5.86
N ALA A 158 -6.10 10.21 -6.47
CA ALA A 158 -6.71 11.52 -6.71
C ALA A 158 -6.96 12.29 -5.40
N PHE A 159 -7.37 11.59 -4.35
CA PHE A 159 -7.58 12.18 -3.03
C PHE A 159 -6.27 12.50 -2.31
N VAL A 160 -5.32 11.55 -2.30
CA VAL A 160 -4.12 11.67 -1.46
C VAL A 160 -3.06 12.62 -2.04
N MET A 161 -3.02 12.81 -3.36
CA MET A 161 -2.03 13.69 -3.98
C MET A 161 -2.19 15.16 -3.56
N PRO A 162 -3.37 15.79 -3.64
CA PRO A 162 -3.57 17.14 -3.10
C PRO A 162 -3.20 17.24 -1.62
N ALA A 163 -3.60 16.27 -0.81
CA ALA A 163 -3.27 16.24 0.62
C ALA A 163 -1.75 16.15 0.87
N ALA A 164 -1.01 15.38 0.05
CA ALA A 164 0.44 15.31 0.13
C ALA A 164 1.10 16.66 -0.18
N PHE A 165 0.62 17.38 -1.21
CA PHE A 165 1.11 18.73 -1.50
C PHE A 165 0.83 19.71 -0.36
N ALA A 166 -0.32 19.57 0.32
CA ALA A 166 -0.60 20.35 1.52
C ALA A 166 0.41 20.07 2.64
N CYS A 167 0.76 18.79 2.85
CA CYS A 167 1.82 18.43 3.81
C CYS A 167 3.17 19.04 3.44
N TYR A 168 3.56 19.01 2.17
CA TYR A 168 4.81 19.67 1.73
C TYR A 168 4.79 21.18 1.95
N LYS A 169 3.70 21.87 1.60
CA LYS A 169 3.55 23.32 1.82
C LYS A 169 3.71 23.70 3.28
N THR A 170 3.30 22.86 4.19
CA THR A 170 3.21 23.16 5.62
C THR A 170 4.30 22.51 6.47
N ASP A 171 5.29 21.85 5.84
CA ASP A 171 6.31 21.03 6.53
C ASP A 171 5.69 19.98 7.47
N GLY A 172 4.56 19.39 7.03
CA GLY A 172 3.81 18.37 7.78
C GLY A 172 2.88 18.89 8.87
N ASP A 173 2.83 20.18 9.12
CA ASP A 173 1.91 20.81 10.09
C ASP A 173 0.67 21.40 9.38
N LEU A 174 -0.32 20.58 9.12
CA LEU A 174 -1.56 21.00 8.46
C LEU A 174 -2.35 22.07 9.23
N LYS A 175 -2.07 22.28 10.54
CA LYS A 175 -2.70 23.39 11.29
C LYS A 175 -2.38 24.75 10.71
N LYS A 176 -1.25 24.88 10.00
CA LYS A 176 -0.87 26.12 9.30
C LYS A 176 -1.84 26.50 8.17
N LEU A 177 -2.68 25.56 7.71
CA LEU A 177 -3.72 25.84 6.71
C LEU A 177 -5.01 26.42 7.32
N LYS A 178 -5.11 26.48 8.64
CA LYS A 178 -6.30 27.04 9.30
C LYS A 178 -6.47 28.50 8.89
N GLY A 179 -7.58 28.80 8.20
CA GLY A 179 -7.88 30.15 7.70
C GLY A 179 -7.36 30.47 6.29
N ASP A 180 -6.52 29.61 5.67
CA ASP A 180 -6.14 29.73 4.26
C ASP A 180 -7.22 29.11 3.36
N THR A 181 -8.39 29.73 3.34
CA THR A 181 -9.56 29.24 2.56
C THR A 181 -9.22 29.13 1.08
N ALA A 182 -8.42 30.04 0.53
CA ALA A 182 -8.03 30.01 -0.88
C ALA A 182 -7.20 28.77 -1.22
N TYR A 183 -6.32 28.34 -0.32
CA TYR A 183 -5.55 27.12 -0.53
C TYR A 183 -6.40 25.86 -0.29
N LEU A 184 -7.26 25.87 0.72
CA LEU A 184 -8.17 24.76 0.97
C LEU A 184 -9.12 24.51 -0.22
N ASN A 185 -9.67 25.57 -0.81
CA ASN A 185 -10.48 25.44 -2.03
C ASN A 185 -9.69 24.85 -3.19
N ARG A 186 -8.44 25.27 -3.40
CA ARG A 186 -7.58 24.66 -4.43
C ARG A 186 -7.31 23.18 -4.21
N LEU A 187 -7.21 22.72 -2.94
CA LEU A 187 -7.08 21.29 -2.64
C LEU A 187 -8.36 20.52 -3.01
N LEU A 188 -9.52 21.08 -2.69
CA LEU A 188 -10.81 20.50 -3.05
C LEU A 188 -10.96 20.43 -4.57
N ASP A 189 -10.72 21.54 -5.27
CA ASP A 189 -10.79 21.61 -6.75
C ASP A 189 -9.89 20.58 -7.41
N ALA A 190 -8.65 20.41 -6.91
CA ALA A 190 -7.70 19.41 -7.43
C ALA A 190 -8.21 17.97 -7.20
N GLY A 191 -8.85 17.69 -6.07
CA GLY A 191 -9.48 16.38 -5.81
C GLY A 191 -10.66 16.11 -6.74
N ILE A 192 -11.54 17.11 -6.92
CA ILE A 192 -12.69 17.06 -7.83
C ILE A 192 -12.23 16.85 -9.28
N GLU A 193 -11.21 17.60 -9.73
CA GLU A 193 -10.62 17.44 -11.07
C GLU A 193 -10.09 16.01 -11.26
N GLY A 194 -9.40 15.47 -10.25
CA GLY A 194 -8.92 14.09 -10.27
C GLY A 194 -10.06 13.07 -10.43
N TYR A 195 -11.14 13.20 -9.69
CA TYR A 195 -12.30 12.30 -9.79
C TYR A 195 -13.01 12.45 -11.14
N ARG A 196 -13.15 13.66 -11.66
CA ARG A 196 -13.69 13.89 -13.03
C ARG A 196 -12.84 13.22 -14.10
N ALA A 197 -11.52 13.31 -14.00
CA ALA A 197 -10.61 12.64 -14.92
C ALA A 197 -10.78 11.12 -14.87
N ILE A 198 -10.93 10.53 -13.67
CA ILE A 198 -11.18 9.10 -13.46
C ILE A 198 -12.49 8.67 -14.12
N ARG A 199 -13.59 9.40 -13.91
CA ARG A 199 -14.88 9.13 -14.57
C ARG A 199 -14.81 9.25 -16.09
N ASN A 200 -14.15 10.29 -16.59
CA ASN A 200 -13.99 10.50 -18.04
C ASN A 200 -13.16 9.38 -18.69
N ALA A 201 -12.29 8.74 -17.93
CA ALA A 201 -11.53 7.56 -18.34
C ALA A 201 -12.35 6.25 -18.27
N GLY A 202 -13.60 6.30 -17.83
CA GLY A 202 -14.50 5.14 -17.77
C GLY A 202 -14.39 4.31 -16.48
N HIS A 203 -13.82 4.86 -15.43
CA HIS A 203 -13.71 4.22 -14.12
C HIS A 203 -14.81 4.67 -13.16
N ASP A 204 -15.15 3.81 -12.20
CA ASP A 204 -16.08 4.13 -11.12
C ASP A 204 -15.36 4.86 -9.98
N ILE A 205 -16.09 5.73 -9.26
CA ILE A 205 -15.55 6.34 -8.03
C ILE A 205 -15.75 5.38 -6.86
N LEU A 206 -14.63 5.03 -6.21
CA LEU A 206 -14.57 4.11 -5.07
C LEU A 206 -13.72 4.68 -3.91
N PRO A 207 -14.13 4.48 -2.63
CA PRO A 207 -15.38 3.85 -2.22
C PRO A 207 -16.60 4.64 -2.67
N LYS A 208 -17.76 3.99 -2.76
CA LYS A 208 -19.01 4.67 -3.24
C LYS A 208 -19.39 5.92 -2.42
N ALA A 209 -18.98 5.97 -1.15
CA ALA A 209 -19.19 7.15 -0.31
C ALA A 209 -18.48 8.41 -0.84
N ASP A 210 -17.44 8.25 -1.66
CA ASP A 210 -16.70 9.37 -2.25
C ASP A 210 -17.34 9.85 -3.57
N ALA A 211 -18.34 9.12 -4.08
CA ALA A 211 -18.99 9.45 -5.36
C ALA A 211 -19.79 10.77 -5.30
N ASP A 212 -20.22 11.17 -4.10
CA ASP A 212 -20.99 12.40 -3.89
C ASP A 212 -20.09 13.62 -3.64
N PHE A 213 -18.77 13.42 -3.54
CA PHE A 213 -17.80 14.49 -3.26
C PHE A 213 -17.75 15.59 -4.34
N GLU A 214 -18.25 15.30 -5.55
CA GLU A 214 -18.34 16.29 -6.64
C GLU A 214 -19.63 17.11 -6.59
N SER A 215 -20.64 16.71 -5.81
CA SER A 215 -21.97 17.33 -5.80
C SER A 215 -22.17 18.36 -4.68
N GLU A 216 -21.21 18.49 -3.79
CA GLU A 216 -21.16 19.49 -2.71
C GLU A 216 -20.23 20.66 -3.09
#